data_e24e9fd19a3685ccb1790ae38b3c72e3
#
_entry.id   e24e9fd19a3685ccb1790ae38b3c72e3
#
_cell.length_a   1.000
_cell.length_b   1.000
_cell.length_c   1.000
_cell.angle_alpha   90.00
_cell.angle_beta   90.00
_cell.angle_gamma   90.00
#
_symmetry.space_group_name_H-M   'P 1'
#
loop_
_entity.id
_entity.type
_entity.pdbx_description
1 polymer ?
#
loop_
_entity_poly.entity_id
_entity_poly.type
_entity_poly.pdbx_seq_one_letter_code
_entity_poly.pdbx_strand_id
1 'polypeptide(L)'
;MSIILDNVSYVYGQNEGYIKQALKDINLVIGKNEFIGLIGHTGSGKSTMTQILNGLLVPTTGNMYFEGLDTKEKNFNKKELRQKVGLVFQYPEHQLFETTVFKDVCFGPKNMGLSQKECELRAFEALTMVGFDSELFY
;
A
#
# COMPACT_ATOMS: atom_id res chain seq x y z
N MET A 1 0.56 11.19 -10.16
CA MET A 1 0.95 10.76 -8.81
C MET A 1 2.46 10.72 -8.75
N SER A 2 3.07 11.26 -7.70
CA SER A 2 4.52 11.20 -7.48
C SER A 2 4.79 10.88 -6.01
N ILE A 3 5.82 10.06 -5.76
CA ILE A 3 6.30 9.75 -4.41
C ILE A 3 7.79 10.04 -4.37
N ILE A 4 8.24 10.69 -3.31
CA ILE A 4 9.65 10.97 -3.08
C ILE A 4 10.02 10.44 -1.70
N LEU A 5 11.08 9.64 -1.64
CA LEU A 5 11.76 9.28 -0.40
C LEU A 5 13.03 10.13 -0.31
N ASP A 6 13.19 10.86 0.78
CA ASP A 6 14.32 11.73 1.06
C ASP A 6 15.02 11.25 2.33
N ASN A 7 16.21 10.68 2.18
CA ASN A 7 17.06 10.13 3.24
C ASN A 7 16.31 9.19 4.20
N VAL A 8 15.41 8.37 3.66
CA VAL A 8 14.54 7.49 4.45
C VAL A 8 15.34 6.33 5.04
N SER A 9 15.29 6.21 6.36
CA SER A 9 15.75 5.01 7.08
C SER A 9 14.62 4.42 7.90
N TYR A 10 14.68 3.11 8.12
CA TYR A 10 13.71 2.40 8.96
C TYR A 10 14.38 1.35 9.83
N VAL A 11 14.06 1.38 11.12
CA VAL A 11 14.62 0.51 12.16
C VAL A 11 13.49 -0.18 12.90
N TYR A 12 13.49 -1.51 12.93
CA TYR A 12 12.60 -2.33 13.76
C TYR A 12 13.13 -2.44 15.19
N GLY A 13 12.24 -2.55 16.16
CA GLY A 13 12.59 -2.95 17.55
C GLY A 13 13.25 -1.86 18.40
N GLN A 14 13.07 -0.58 18.09
CA GLN A 14 13.68 0.51 18.86
C GLN A 14 13.36 0.48 20.37
N ASN A 15 12.27 -0.19 20.77
CA ASN A 15 11.83 -0.29 22.16
C ASN A 15 11.89 -1.72 22.74
N GLU A 16 12.40 -2.70 21.96
CA GLU A 16 12.28 -4.13 22.29
C GLU A 16 13.62 -4.87 22.48
N GLY A 17 14.71 -4.15 22.63
CA GLY A 17 16.05 -4.74 22.89
C GLY A 17 16.72 -5.42 21.69
N TYR A 18 16.01 -5.61 20.57
CA TYR A 18 16.56 -6.13 19.31
C TYR A 18 16.38 -5.10 18.20
N ILE A 19 17.47 -4.44 17.85
CA ILE A 19 17.46 -3.39 16.82
C ILE A 19 17.86 -3.99 15.48
N LYS A 20 16.99 -3.86 14.46
CA LYS A 20 17.29 -4.25 13.07
C LYS A 20 17.03 -3.10 12.13
N GLN A 21 18.09 -2.58 11.54
CA GLN A 21 17.97 -1.58 10.46
C GLN A 21 17.56 -2.29 9.17
N ALA A 22 16.38 -1.94 8.63
CA ALA A 22 15.84 -2.52 7.41
C ALA A 22 16.10 -1.64 6.20
N LEU A 23 16.07 -0.31 6.37
CA LEU A 23 16.40 0.67 5.33
C LEU A 23 17.40 1.67 5.88
N LYS A 24 18.32 2.13 5.02
CA LYS A 24 19.34 3.12 5.37
C LYS A 24 19.48 4.15 4.25
N ASP A 25 19.21 5.41 4.58
CA ASP A 25 19.43 6.60 3.75
C ASP A 25 18.92 6.44 2.30
N ILE A 26 17.70 5.89 2.17
CA ILE A 26 17.08 5.66 0.86
C ILE A 26 16.61 6.97 0.26
N ASN A 27 17.08 7.24 -0.94
CA ASN A 27 16.67 8.34 -1.79
C ASN A 27 16.06 7.78 -3.07
N LEU A 28 14.78 8.06 -3.33
CA LEU A 28 14.04 7.51 -4.47
C LEU A 28 12.98 8.51 -4.93
N VAL A 29 12.88 8.68 -6.23
CA VAL A 29 11.78 9.43 -6.85
C VAL A 29 11.00 8.49 -7.75
N ILE A 30 9.70 8.38 -7.51
CA ILE A 30 8.75 7.64 -8.34
C ILE A 30 7.85 8.65 -9.05
N GLY A 31 7.99 8.74 -10.36
CA GLY A 31 7.21 9.63 -11.21
C GLY A 31 5.86 9.05 -11.63
N LYS A 32 5.20 9.75 -12.55
CA LYS A 32 3.96 9.26 -13.17
C LYS A 32 4.29 8.21 -14.23
N ASN A 33 3.46 7.16 -14.30
CA ASN A 33 3.53 6.14 -15.36
C ASN A 33 4.87 5.41 -15.43
N GLU A 34 5.59 5.29 -14.32
CA GLU A 34 6.81 4.50 -14.24
C GLU A 34 6.49 3.07 -13.80
N PHE A 35 7.24 2.13 -14.38
CA PHE A 35 7.30 0.74 -13.94
C PHE A 35 8.69 0.49 -13.33
N ILE A 36 8.74 0.25 -12.02
CA ILE A 36 9.99 0.13 -11.27
C ILE A 36 10.17 -1.29 -10.77
N GLY A 37 11.28 -1.94 -11.15
CA GLY A 37 11.71 -3.22 -10.61
C GLY A 37 12.54 -3.06 -9.35
N LEU A 38 12.11 -3.68 -8.23
CA LEU A 38 12.85 -3.70 -6.98
C LEU A 38 13.49 -5.08 -6.77
N ILE A 39 14.81 -5.15 -6.89
CA ILE A 39 15.59 -6.40 -6.84
C ILE A 39 16.45 -6.43 -5.58
N GLY A 40 16.58 -7.59 -4.97
CA GLY A 40 17.42 -7.81 -3.79
C GLY A 40 17.13 -9.16 -3.15
N HIS A 41 18.06 -9.64 -2.33
CA HIS A 41 17.90 -10.90 -1.57
C HIS A 41 16.80 -10.78 -0.50
N THR A 42 16.38 -11.93 0.06
CA THR A 42 15.44 -11.95 1.19
C THR A 42 16.03 -11.20 2.38
N GLY A 43 15.23 -10.33 3.00
CA GLY A 43 15.68 -9.50 4.12
C GLY A 43 16.40 -8.20 3.73
N SER A 44 16.51 -7.86 2.44
CA SER A 44 17.15 -6.61 1.97
C SER A 44 16.27 -5.36 2.13
N GLY A 45 15.10 -5.45 2.77
CA GLY A 45 14.23 -4.30 3.05
C GLY A 45 13.15 -4.02 1.99
N LYS A 46 13.00 -4.83 0.93
CA LYS A 46 11.99 -4.63 -0.13
C LYS A 46 10.57 -4.46 0.42
N SER A 47 10.11 -5.39 1.25
CA SER A 47 8.78 -5.34 1.86
C SER A 47 8.62 -4.16 2.81
N THR A 48 9.67 -3.78 3.54
CA THR A 48 9.66 -2.59 4.39
C THR A 48 9.46 -1.32 3.57
N MET A 49 10.17 -1.23 2.43
CA MET A 49 10.04 -0.09 1.54
C MET A 49 8.65 0.01 0.95
N THR A 50 8.07 -1.09 0.44
CA THR A 50 6.70 -1.07 -0.12
C THR A 50 5.64 -0.70 0.93
N GLN A 51 5.83 -1.11 2.19
CA GLN A 51 4.95 -0.72 3.29
C GLN A 51 5.09 0.76 3.68
N ILE A 52 6.28 1.34 3.54
CA ILE A 52 6.46 2.79 3.70
C ILE A 52 5.75 3.53 2.56
N LEU A 53 5.92 3.11 1.31
CA LEU A 53 5.28 3.74 0.15
C LEU A 53 3.74 3.75 0.24
N ASN A 54 3.13 2.74 0.85
CA ASN A 54 1.68 2.68 1.12
C ASN A 54 1.27 3.41 2.41
N GLY A 55 2.21 3.87 3.24
CA GLY A 55 1.95 4.52 4.52
C GLY A 55 1.50 3.58 5.64
N LEU A 56 1.75 2.25 5.53
CA LEU A 56 1.61 1.30 6.64
C LEU A 56 2.72 1.50 7.67
N LEU A 57 3.94 1.77 7.22
CA LEU A 57 5.06 2.12 8.06
C LEU A 57 5.41 3.60 7.87
N VAL A 58 5.86 4.22 8.95
CA VAL A 58 6.36 5.60 8.94
C VAL A 58 7.88 5.55 9.06
N PRO A 59 8.65 6.26 8.22
CA PRO A 59 10.09 6.30 8.31
C PRO A 59 10.59 6.67 9.72
N THR A 60 11.60 5.96 10.21
CA THR A 60 12.26 6.30 11.48
C THR A 60 12.98 7.64 11.36
N THR A 61 13.72 7.83 10.26
CA THR A 61 14.36 9.10 9.89
C THR A 61 14.13 9.37 8.41
N GLY A 62 14.37 10.62 7.99
CA GLY A 62 14.06 11.09 6.65
C GLY A 62 12.58 11.28 6.43
N ASN A 63 12.18 11.69 5.25
CA ASN A 63 10.80 12.05 4.92
C ASN A 63 10.31 11.35 3.64
N MET A 64 9.04 11.00 3.64
CA MET A 64 8.33 10.60 2.42
C MET A 64 7.37 11.71 2.03
N TYR A 65 7.42 12.10 0.77
CA TYR A 65 6.48 13.05 0.18
C TYR A 65 5.55 12.33 -0.79
N PHE A 66 4.27 12.59 -0.66
CA PHE A 66 3.23 12.11 -1.56
C PHE A 66 2.57 13.32 -2.22
N GLU A 67 2.67 13.42 -3.55
CA GLU A 67 2.19 14.58 -4.32
C GLU A 67 2.66 15.94 -3.75
N GLY A 68 3.89 15.98 -3.26
CA GLY A 68 4.53 17.18 -2.69
C GLY A 68 4.21 17.45 -1.21
N LEU A 69 3.37 16.62 -0.58
CA LEU A 69 3.01 16.76 0.85
C LEU A 69 3.83 15.79 1.70
N ASP A 70 4.40 16.25 2.80
CA ASP A 70 5.12 15.41 3.77
C ASP A 70 4.12 14.49 4.50
N THR A 71 4.33 13.18 4.43
CA THR A 71 3.45 12.19 5.06
C THR A 71 3.53 12.18 6.60
N LYS A 72 4.51 12.86 7.19
CA LYS A 72 4.66 13.05 8.64
C LYS A 72 3.89 14.26 9.17
N GLU A 73 3.42 15.15 8.30
CA GLU A 73 2.65 16.29 8.74
C GLU A 73 1.36 15.86 9.47
N LYS A 74 1.02 16.61 10.54
CA LYS A 74 -0.12 16.30 11.38
C LYS A 74 -1.45 16.27 10.62
N ASN A 75 -1.57 17.06 9.57
CA ASN A 75 -2.78 17.19 8.74
C ASN A 75 -2.73 16.32 7.49
N PHE A 76 -1.69 15.47 7.30
CA PHE A 76 -1.58 14.61 6.14
C PHE A 76 -2.69 13.55 6.10
N ASN A 77 -3.38 13.45 4.98
CA ASN A 77 -4.47 12.51 4.79
C ASN A 77 -3.96 11.11 4.40
N LYS A 78 -3.64 10.29 5.40
CA LYS A 78 -3.20 8.90 5.19
C LYS A 78 -4.24 8.03 4.48
N LYS A 79 -5.54 8.36 4.63
CA LYS A 79 -6.61 7.62 3.95
C LYS A 79 -6.52 7.83 2.44
N GLU A 80 -6.29 9.05 2.00
CA GLU A 80 -6.11 9.38 0.58
C GLU A 80 -4.90 8.69 -0.02
N LEU A 81 -3.75 8.68 0.69
CA LEU A 81 -2.57 7.93 0.26
C LEU A 81 -2.92 6.45 0.00
N ARG A 82 -3.57 5.77 0.95
CA ARG A 82 -3.93 4.36 0.83
C ARG A 82 -5.00 4.07 -0.24
N GLN A 83 -5.83 5.04 -0.58
CA GLN A 83 -6.76 4.94 -1.69
C GLN A 83 -6.07 5.00 -3.06
N LYS A 84 -4.96 5.72 -3.15
CA LYS A 84 -4.19 5.91 -4.39
C LYS A 84 -3.02 4.94 -4.54
N VAL A 85 -2.48 4.42 -3.43
CA VAL A 85 -1.34 3.49 -3.41
C VAL A 85 -1.80 2.14 -2.86
N GLY A 86 -2.17 1.24 -3.75
CA GLY A 86 -2.49 -0.16 -3.40
C GLY A 86 -1.24 -0.93 -3.01
N LEU A 87 -1.38 -1.90 -2.10
CA LEU A 87 -0.32 -2.82 -1.70
C LEU A 87 -0.83 -4.26 -1.80
N VAL A 88 -0.11 -5.08 -2.58
CA VAL A 88 -0.30 -6.53 -2.62
C VAL A 88 0.80 -7.18 -1.81
N PHE A 89 0.44 -7.97 -0.81
CA PHE A 89 1.40 -8.69 0.03
C PHE A 89 1.89 -9.99 -0.65
N GLN A 90 2.95 -10.57 -0.11
CA GLN A 90 3.56 -11.79 -0.65
C GLN A 90 2.61 -13.00 -0.66
N TYR A 91 1.68 -13.06 0.30
CA TYR A 91 0.63 -14.08 0.43
C TYR A 91 -0.74 -13.41 0.44
N PRO A 92 -1.26 -13.00 -0.74
CA PRO A 92 -2.50 -12.22 -0.82
C PRO A 92 -3.71 -13.02 -0.32
N GLU A 93 -3.67 -14.35 -0.36
CA GLU A 93 -4.70 -15.24 0.16
C GLU A 93 -4.96 -15.07 1.66
N HIS A 94 -3.98 -14.61 2.43
CA HIS A 94 -4.14 -14.33 3.85
C HIS A 94 -4.93 -13.03 4.13
N GLN A 95 -5.24 -12.27 3.08
CA GLN A 95 -6.04 -11.05 3.18
C GLN A 95 -7.53 -11.29 2.94
N LEU A 96 -7.90 -12.48 2.45
CA LEU A 96 -9.28 -12.85 2.24
C LEU A 96 -9.93 -13.16 3.58
N PHE A 97 -11.02 -12.48 3.89
CA PHE A 97 -11.74 -12.64 5.17
C PHE A 97 -13.26 -12.70 5.00
N GLU A 98 -13.80 -12.34 3.85
CA GLU A 98 -15.21 -12.41 3.54
C GLU A 98 -15.61 -13.80 3.05
N THR A 99 -16.91 -14.08 3.07
CA THR A 99 -17.46 -15.39 2.68
C THR A 99 -17.49 -15.63 1.18
N THR A 100 -17.40 -14.57 0.38
CA THR A 100 -17.37 -14.63 -1.08
C THR A 100 -16.35 -13.64 -1.64
N VAL A 101 -15.79 -13.96 -2.82
CA VAL A 101 -14.85 -13.09 -3.54
C VAL A 101 -15.48 -11.71 -3.80
N PHE A 102 -16.75 -11.70 -4.20
CA PHE A 102 -17.47 -10.45 -4.48
C PHE A 102 -17.54 -9.52 -3.26
N LYS A 103 -17.86 -10.05 -2.08
CA LYS A 103 -17.91 -9.26 -0.82
C LYS A 103 -16.53 -8.74 -0.44
N ASP A 104 -15.50 -9.55 -0.62
CA ASP A 104 -14.12 -9.16 -0.33
C ASP A 104 -13.68 -7.98 -1.22
N VAL A 105 -14.01 -8.02 -2.51
CA VAL A 105 -13.73 -6.91 -3.43
C VAL A 105 -14.55 -5.66 -3.10
N CYS A 106 -15.78 -5.80 -2.59
CA CYS A 106 -16.59 -4.68 -2.13
C CYS A 106 -15.99 -3.94 -0.92
N PHE A 107 -15.14 -4.58 -0.14
CA PHE A 107 -14.57 -4.01 1.08
C PHE A 107 -13.76 -2.72 0.81
N GLY A 108 -12.97 -2.70 -0.26
CA GLY A 108 -12.20 -1.52 -0.66
C GLY A 108 -13.09 -0.29 -0.89
N PRO A 109 -14.06 -0.34 -1.82
CA PRO A 109 -15.03 0.74 -2.06
C PRO A 109 -15.82 1.15 -0.82
N LYS A 110 -16.21 0.19 0.03
CA LYS A 110 -16.89 0.45 1.30
C LYS A 110 -16.04 1.30 2.24
N ASN A 111 -14.74 1.01 2.36
CA ASN A 111 -13.79 1.80 3.15
C ASN A 111 -13.56 3.21 2.58
N MET A 112 -13.81 3.41 1.29
CA MET A 112 -13.80 4.73 0.68
C MET A 112 -15.04 5.56 1.05
N GLY A 113 -16.08 4.93 1.62
CA GLY A 113 -17.32 5.56 2.04
C GLY A 113 -18.37 5.62 0.92
N LEU A 114 -18.25 4.75 -0.09
CA LEU A 114 -19.22 4.65 -1.18
C LEU A 114 -20.51 3.96 -0.71
N SER A 115 -21.62 4.24 -1.38
CA SER A 115 -22.89 3.56 -1.17
C SER A 115 -22.78 2.08 -1.54
N GLN A 116 -23.65 1.24 -0.95
CA GLN A 116 -23.68 -0.20 -1.23
C GLN A 116 -23.78 -0.49 -2.74
N LYS A 117 -24.65 0.23 -3.44
CA LYS A 117 -24.84 0.08 -4.88
C LYS A 117 -23.57 0.41 -5.69
N GLU A 118 -22.85 1.45 -5.30
CA GLU A 118 -21.58 1.82 -5.95
C GLU A 118 -20.47 0.82 -5.63
N CYS A 119 -20.44 0.27 -4.40
CA CYS A 119 -19.50 -0.78 -4.03
C CYS A 119 -19.70 -2.03 -4.90
N GLU A 120 -20.93 -2.47 -5.07
CA GLU A 120 -21.29 -3.63 -5.88
C GLU A 120 -20.95 -3.40 -7.36
N LEU A 121 -21.25 -2.23 -7.90
CA LEU A 121 -20.90 -1.87 -9.29
C LEU A 121 -19.39 -1.92 -9.52
N ARG A 122 -18.61 -1.28 -8.66
CA ARG A 122 -17.14 -1.26 -8.75
C ARG A 122 -16.52 -2.64 -8.56
N ALA A 123 -17.07 -3.44 -7.66
CA ALA A 123 -16.62 -4.82 -7.47
C ALA A 123 -16.86 -5.67 -8.72
N PHE A 124 -18.05 -5.55 -9.31
CA PHE A 124 -18.39 -6.21 -10.56
C PHE A 124 -17.44 -5.81 -11.70
N GLU A 125 -17.23 -4.51 -11.89
CA GLU A 125 -16.30 -3.98 -12.90
C GLU A 125 -14.88 -4.52 -12.69
N ALA A 126 -14.37 -4.47 -11.45
CA ALA A 126 -13.02 -4.91 -11.12
C ALA A 126 -12.81 -6.42 -11.38
N LEU A 127 -13.77 -7.25 -10.97
CA LEU A 127 -13.72 -8.69 -11.20
C LEU A 127 -13.79 -9.03 -12.69
N THR A 128 -14.66 -8.35 -13.44
CA THR A 128 -14.76 -8.51 -14.90
C THR A 128 -13.45 -8.10 -15.59
N MET A 129 -12.81 -7.02 -15.16
CA MET A 129 -11.53 -6.55 -15.73
C MET A 129 -10.39 -7.57 -15.56
N VAL A 130 -10.41 -8.39 -14.51
CA VAL A 130 -9.42 -9.46 -14.29
C VAL A 130 -9.87 -10.83 -14.85
N GLY A 131 -10.98 -10.87 -15.57
CA GLY A 131 -11.46 -12.06 -16.28
C GLY A 131 -12.23 -13.05 -15.41
N PHE A 132 -12.75 -12.64 -14.25
CA PHE A 132 -13.69 -13.46 -13.50
C PHE A 132 -15.03 -13.54 -14.22
N ASP A 133 -15.57 -14.75 -14.34
CA ASP A 133 -16.94 -14.97 -14.81
C ASP A 133 -17.93 -14.61 -13.68
N SER A 134 -19.04 -13.98 -14.05
CA SER A 134 -20.09 -13.58 -13.10
C SER A 134 -20.67 -14.74 -12.30
N GLU A 135 -20.62 -15.96 -12.82
CA GLU A 135 -21.02 -17.18 -12.09
C GLU A 135 -20.11 -17.52 -10.91
N LEU A 136 -18.88 -16.98 -10.88
CA LEU A 136 -17.89 -17.26 -9.85
C LEU A 136 -17.84 -16.17 -8.73
N PHE A 137 -18.73 -15.20 -8.77
CA PHE A 137 -18.72 -14.08 -7.80
C PHE A 137 -19.24 -14.47 -6.42
N TYR A 138 -20.05 -15.51 -6.30
CA TYR A 138 -20.79 -15.90 -5.12
C TYR A 138 -20.37 -17.23 -4.51
#